data_105c30d00565e740f589f70b6786a5fa
#
_entry.id   105c30d00565e740f589f70b6786a5fa
#
_cell.length_a   1.000
_cell.length_b   1.000
_cell.length_c   1.000
_cell.angle_alpha   90.00
_cell.angle_beta   90.00
_cell.angle_gamma   90.00
#
_symmetry.space_group_name_H-M   'P 1'
#
loop_
_entity.id
_entity.type
_entity.pdbx_description
1 polymer ?
#
loop_
_entity_poly.entity_id
_entity_poly.type
_entity_poly.pdbx_seq_one_letter_code
_entity_poly.pdbx_strand_id
1 'polypeptide(L)'
;FCGSLVDRIVPGRIRDPKEVAELEQKHGYADPLLDVGEVFGVWVIEGDTKLNDILPFRKAGLEDHVFVTPDMSPYKKRKVRILNGAHTGFVLGAYLAGFDIVRDCMHDETILGYMNKMLLQEVVPILPLDQDDCKKFAAAVEDRFNNPFVNHELMSISLNSTSKWRARNMPSFLEYIEKNGKLPTCLTMSFAAYIAFYSNNIQELNDKGLVCKRAKGNEYTISDDRYVLEFYNAHKDDDIPTLVHAVMTNEQMWGQDLTKVAGFEEATVKNLTLIREQGAMAAYKSCL
;
A
#
# COMPACT_ATOMS: atom_id res chain seq x y z
N PHE A 1 17.45 23.79 7.03
CA PHE A 1 16.49 22.66 6.99
C PHE A 1 16.66 21.97 5.63
N CYS A 2 16.65 20.62 5.63
CA CYS A 2 16.76 19.80 4.42
C CYS A 2 15.51 18.93 4.30
N GLY A 3 15.02 18.69 3.07
CA GLY A 3 14.08 17.64 2.79
C GLY A 3 14.70 16.27 3.10
N SER A 4 13.88 15.29 3.46
CA SER A 4 14.40 13.97 3.84
C SER A 4 13.43 12.86 3.41
N LEU A 5 13.98 11.78 2.84
CA LEU A 5 13.27 10.56 2.50
C LEU A 5 13.99 9.37 3.14
N VAL A 6 13.28 8.63 3.98
CA VAL A 6 13.76 7.35 4.52
C VAL A 6 13.01 6.21 3.84
N ASP A 7 13.73 5.17 3.42
CA ASP A 7 13.17 3.93 2.91
C ASP A 7 13.68 2.76 3.76
N ARG A 8 12.83 2.27 4.65
CA ARG A 8 12.98 1.08 5.48
C ARG A 8 11.61 0.58 5.87
N ILE A 9 11.36 -0.71 5.72
CA ILE A 9 10.13 -1.34 6.22
C ILE A 9 10.29 -1.58 7.72
N VAL A 10 9.41 -0.97 8.50
CA VAL A 10 9.32 -1.11 9.95
C VAL A 10 7.87 -1.49 10.26
N PRO A 11 7.59 -2.78 10.57
CA PRO A 11 6.22 -3.26 10.78
C PRO A 11 5.63 -2.84 12.13
N GLY A 12 6.43 -2.32 13.05
CA GLY A 12 6.04 -1.89 14.37
C GLY A 12 6.65 -2.72 15.48
N ARG A 13 6.24 -2.43 16.71
CA ARG A 13 6.80 -3.03 17.93
C ARG A 13 6.58 -4.54 17.99
N ILE A 14 7.55 -5.23 18.60
CA ILE A 14 7.43 -6.64 18.96
C ILE A 14 6.26 -6.78 19.93
N ARG A 15 5.31 -7.65 19.61
CA ARG A 15 4.09 -7.84 20.43
C ARG A 15 4.22 -8.99 21.43
N ASP A 16 5.14 -9.94 21.21
CA ASP A 16 5.37 -11.05 22.14
C ASP A 16 6.19 -10.56 23.35
N PRO A 17 5.60 -10.55 24.57
CA PRO A 17 6.31 -10.11 25.78
C PRO A 17 7.54 -10.99 26.11
N LYS A 18 7.56 -12.25 25.68
CA LYS A 18 8.71 -13.15 25.92
C LYS A 18 9.88 -12.76 25.05
N GLU A 19 9.62 -12.47 23.76
CA GLU A 19 10.65 -12.01 22.84
C GLU A 19 11.23 -10.65 23.28
N VAL A 20 10.38 -9.74 23.75
CA VAL A 20 10.83 -8.45 24.33
C VAL A 20 11.74 -8.70 25.54
N ALA A 21 11.32 -9.54 26.48
CA ALA A 21 12.11 -9.83 27.69
C ALA A 21 13.47 -10.48 27.38
N GLU A 22 13.53 -11.39 26.40
CA GLU A 22 14.77 -12.02 25.93
C GLU A 22 15.72 -10.99 25.33
N LEU A 23 15.20 -10.05 24.51
CA LEU A 23 16.01 -8.99 23.91
C LEU A 23 16.50 -7.99 24.96
N GLU A 24 15.68 -7.59 25.92
CA GLU A 24 16.06 -6.70 27.02
C GLU A 24 17.14 -7.36 27.89
N GLN A 25 17.00 -8.65 28.20
CA GLN A 25 18.02 -9.40 28.92
C GLN A 25 19.35 -9.46 28.14
N LYS A 26 19.28 -9.70 26.83
CA LYS A 26 20.45 -9.73 25.94
C LYS A 26 21.15 -8.37 25.86
N HIS A 27 20.41 -7.30 25.82
CA HIS A 27 20.93 -5.93 25.71
C HIS A 27 21.36 -5.36 27.06
N GLY A 28 20.83 -5.88 28.19
CA GLY A 28 21.12 -5.43 29.53
C GLY A 28 20.37 -4.16 29.97
N TYR A 29 19.32 -3.78 29.23
CA TYR A 29 18.44 -2.66 29.56
C TYR A 29 17.04 -2.85 28.97
N ALA A 30 16.04 -2.22 29.59
CA ALA A 30 14.68 -2.14 29.04
C ALA A 30 14.56 -0.98 28.06
N ASP A 31 14.00 -1.24 26.89
CA ASP A 31 13.77 -0.23 25.85
C ASP A 31 12.28 -0.19 25.44
N PRO A 32 11.51 0.77 25.94
CA PRO A 32 10.09 0.91 25.58
C PRO A 32 9.88 1.33 24.11
N LEU A 33 10.94 1.69 23.38
CA LEU A 33 10.91 2.07 21.96
C LEU A 33 11.46 0.97 21.04
N LEU A 34 11.78 -0.22 21.60
CA LEU A 34 12.30 -1.35 20.82
C LEU A 34 11.32 -1.71 19.70
N ASP A 35 11.85 -1.74 18.49
CA ASP A 35 11.09 -2.02 17.27
C ASP A 35 11.85 -2.96 16.34
N VAL A 36 11.14 -3.55 15.38
CA VAL A 36 11.72 -4.41 14.35
C VAL A 36 11.76 -3.66 13.03
N GLY A 37 12.85 -3.82 12.30
CA GLY A 37 12.99 -3.28 10.95
C GLY A 37 13.78 -4.23 10.06
N GLU A 38 13.58 -4.13 8.76
CA GLU A 38 14.41 -4.83 7.79
C GLU A 38 15.87 -4.33 7.84
N VAL A 39 16.78 -5.16 7.36
CA VAL A 39 18.22 -4.78 7.25
C VAL A 39 18.42 -3.66 6.23
N PHE A 40 17.64 -3.69 5.12
CA PHE A 40 17.67 -2.64 4.12
C PHE A 40 17.32 -1.28 4.73
N GLY A 41 18.05 -0.25 4.33
CA GLY A 41 17.76 1.13 4.72
C GLY A 41 18.45 2.12 3.80
N VAL A 42 17.69 3.10 3.33
CA VAL A 42 18.20 4.23 2.54
C VAL A 42 17.67 5.53 3.13
N TRP A 43 18.56 6.48 3.28
CA TRP A 43 18.25 7.84 3.67
C TRP A 43 18.70 8.83 2.59
N VAL A 44 17.77 9.50 1.94
CA VAL A 44 18.04 10.54 0.97
C VAL A 44 17.82 11.90 1.63
N ILE A 45 18.82 12.75 1.58
CA ILE A 45 18.82 14.11 2.13
C ILE A 45 18.86 15.09 0.96
N GLU A 46 17.81 15.93 0.85
CA GLU A 46 17.78 16.99 -0.14
C GLU A 46 18.52 18.22 0.36
N GLY A 47 19.61 18.58 -0.32
CA GLY A 47 20.44 19.70 0.08
C GLY A 47 21.67 19.87 -0.81
N ASP A 48 22.48 20.87 -0.49
CA ASP A 48 23.76 21.09 -1.17
C ASP A 48 24.70 19.89 -0.95
N THR A 49 25.33 19.41 -2.01
CA THR A 49 26.28 18.29 -1.96
C THR A 49 27.49 18.54 -1.05
N LYS A 50 27.78 19.79 -0.71
CA LYS A 50 28.76 20.16 0.33
C LYS A 50 28.42 19.58 1.72
N LEU A 51 27.18 19.18 1.96
CA LEU A 51 26.81 18.46 3.18
C LEU A 51 27.60 17.15 3.34
N ASN A 52 28.05 16.52 2.24
CA ASN A 52 28.92 15.34 2.32
C ASN A 52 30.28 15.61 2.97
N ASP A 53 30.75 16.87 2.99
CA ASP A 53 32.00 17.26 3.63
C ASP A 53 31.81 17.52 5.14
N ILE A 54 30.59 17.87 5.54
CA ILE A 54 30.21 18.18 6.92
C ILE A 54 29.73 16.90 7.64
N LEU A 55 28.89 16.09 6.96
CA LEU A 55 28.32 14.87 7.51
C LEU A 55 29.23 13.68 7.17
N PRO A 56 29.76 12.96 8.17
CA PRO A 56 30.81 11.96 7.94
C PRO A 56 30.30 10.61 7.43
N PHE A 57 29.19 10.55 6.72
CA PHE A 57 28.56 9.29 6.29
C PHE A 57 29.48 8.44 5.39
N ARG A 58 30.18 9.08 4.43
CA ARG A 58 31.15 8.36 3.57
C ARG A 58 32.34 7.81 4.36
N LYS A 59 32.84 8.58 5.35
CA LYS A 59 33.92 8.10 6.24
C LYS A 59 33.46 6.93 7.13
N ALA A 60 32.16 6.82 7.38
CA ALA A 60 31.57 5.72 8.13
C ALA A 60 31.19 4.51 7.25
N GLY A 61 31.48 4.54 5.93
CA GLY A 61 31.13 3.46 5.00
C GLY A 61 29.63 3.35 4.72
N LEU A 62 28.92 4.48 4.76
CA LEU A 62 27.46 4.55 4.56
C LEU A 62 27.06 5.17 3.21
N GLU A 63 27.98 5.23 2.25
CA GLU A 63 27.75 5.82 0.93
C GLU A 63 26.66 5.13 0.11
N ASP A 64 26.43 3.84 0.35
CA ASP A 64 25.35 3.07 -0.30
C ASP A 64 24.00 3.20 0.41
N HIS A 65 23.97 3.83 1.58
CA HIS A 65 22.78 3.96 2.42
C HIS A 65 22.33 5.41 2.62
N VAL A 66 23.24 6.39 2.51
CA VAL A 66 22.93 7.79 2.73
C VAL A 66 23.35 8.62 1.53
N PHE A 67 22.37 9.25 0.89
CA PHE A 67 22.57 10.06 -0.31
C PHE A 67 22.24 11.53 -0.03
N VAL A 68 23.14 12.44 -0.39
CA VAL A 68 22.86 13.87 -0.44
C VAL A 68 22.66 14.25 -1.90
N THR A 69 21.51 14.84 -2.21
CA THR A 69 21.13 15.24 -3.58
C THR A 69 20.47 16.62 -3.58
N PRO A 70 20.66 17.45 -4.61
CA PRO A 70 19.92 18.69 -4.73
C PRO A 70 18.41 18.50 -5.03
N ASP A 71 18.02 17.31 -5.49
CA ASP A 71 16.61 16.95 -5.76
C ASP A 71 16.36 15.50 -5.36
N MET A 72 15.48 15.28 -4.36
CA MET A 72 15.08 13.95 -3.93
C MET A 72 13.79 13.44 -4.63
N SER A 73 13.16 14.25 -5.48
CA SER A 73 11.89 13.91 -6.13
C SER A 73 11.91 12.58 -6.90
N PRO A 74 12.99 12.22 -7.65
CA PRO A 74 13.08 10.95 -8.34
C PRO A 74 13.03 9.75 -7.37
N TYR A 75 13.75 9.81 -6.26
CA TYR A 75 13.77 8.77 -5.23
C TYR A 75 12.41 8.63 -4.56
N LYS A 76 11.78 9.77 -4.21
CA LYS A 76 10.44 9.80 -3.62
C LYS A 76 9.40 9.23 -4.59
N LYS A 77 9.43 9.64 -5.86
CA LYS A 77 8.50 9.15 -6.88
C LYS A 77 8.65 7.64 -7.06
N ARG A 78 9.86 7.12 -7.23
CA ARG A 78 10.16 5.69 -7.36
C ARG A 78 9.62 4.91 -6.16
N LYS A 79 9.99 5.31 -4.92
CA LYS A 79 9.54 4.65 -3.69
C LYS A 79 8.02 4.65 -3.55
N VAL A 80 7.39 5.82 -3.67
CA VAL A 80 5.94 5.97 -3.42
C VAL A 80 5.13 5.19 -4.44
N ARG A 81 5.51 5.25 -5.73
CA ARG A 81 4.74 4.62 -6.80
C ARG A 81 4.97 3.10 -6.87
N ILE A 82 6.19 2.62 -6.64
CA ILE A 82 6.51 1.20 -6.73
C ILE A 82 6.28 0.52 -5.38
N LEU A 83 7.05 0.83 -4.33
CA LEU A 83 6.96 0.12 -3.04
C LEU A 83 5.63 0.39 -2.33
N ASN A 84 5.34 1.67 -2.09
CA ASN A 84 4.13 2.03 -1.35
C ASN A 84 2.86 1.78 -2.19
N GLY A 85 2.96 1.98 -3.53
CA GLY A 85 1.89 1.67 -4.48
C GLY A 85 1.58 0.19 -4.54
N ALA A 86 2.60 -0.70 -4.54
CA ALA A 86 2.42 -2.15 -4.46
C ALA A 86 1.58 -2.54 -3.24
N HIS A 87 2.05 -2.17 -2.04
CA HIS A 87 1.31 -2.44 -0.79
C HIS A 87 -0.15 -1.98 -0.87
N THR A 88 -0.38 -0.74 -1.28
CA THR A 88 -1.73 -0.17 -1.38
C THR A 88 -2.57 -0.89 -2.44
N GLY A 89 -1.93 -1.40 -3.50
CA GLY A 89 -2.60 -2.01 -4.64
C GLY A 89 -3.09 -3.44 -4.39
N PHE A 90 -2.39 -4.25 -3.57
CA PHE A 90 -2.76 -5.65 -3.41
C PHE A 90 -3.26 -6.02 -2.00
N VAL A 91 -2.81 -5.32 -0.95
CA VAL A 91 -2.96 -5.76 0.45
C VAL A 91 -4.42 -5.96 0.86
N LEU A 92 -5.33 -5.04 0.48
CA LEU A 92 -6.72 -5.10 0.92
C LEU A 92 -7.47 -6.29 0.31
N GLY A 93 -7.28 -6.55 -0.98
CA GLY A 93 -7.86 -7.72 -1.63
C GLY A 93 -7.21 -9.02 -1.16
N ALA A 94 -5.89 -9.05 -0.92
CA ALA A 94 -5.20 -10.20 -0.33
C ALA A 94 -5.75 -10.53 1.07
N TYR A 95 -6.02 -9.50 1.88
CA TYR A 95 -6.66 -9.70 3.19
C TYR A 95 -8.05 -10.31 3.04
N LEU A 96 -8.89 -9.82 2.13
CA LEU A 96 -10.20 -10.41 1.84
C LEU A 96 -10.10 -11.84 1.29
N ALA A 97 -9.02 -12.16 0.57
CA ALA A 97 -8.72 -13.50 0.06
C ALA A 97 -8.28 -14.50 1.16
N GLY A 98 -7.96 -14.00 2.36
CA GLY A 98 -7.66 -14.84 3.53
C GLY A 98 -6.20 -14.81 3.99
N PHE A 99 -5.35 -13.96 3.42
CA PHE A 99 -3.98 -13.75 3.89
C PHE A 99 -3.94 -12.77 5.07
N ASP A 100 -2.93 -12.90 5.90
CA ASP A 100 -2.74 -12.04 7.07
C ASP A 100 -1.40 -11.29 7.05
N ILE A 101 -0.36 -11.83 6.40
CA ILE A 101 0.97 -11.21 6.30
C ILE A 101 1.46 -11.11 4.85
N VAL A 102 2.29 -10.09 4.58
CA VAL A 102 2.82 -9.80 3.24
C VAL A 102 3.63 -10.96 2.68
N ARG A 103 4.47 -11.60 3.48
CA ARG A 103 5.32 -12.71 3.02
C ARG A 103 4.51 -13.87 2.45
N ASP A 104 3.38 -14.23 3.07
CA ASP A 104 2.55 -15.33 2.59
C ASP A 104 1.92 -14.97 1.22
N CYS A 105 1.63 -13.70 0.98
CA CYS A 105 1.20 -13.21 -0.32
C CYS A 105 2.25 -13.38 -1.41
N MET A 106 3.54 -13.29 -1.06
CA MET A 106 4.65 -13.47 -2.01
C MET A 106 4.88 -14.96 -2.36
N HIS A 107 4.31 -15.88 -1.60
CA HIS A 107 4.35 -17.32 -1.88
C HIS A 107 3.08 -17.81 -2.62
N ASP A 108 2.12 -16.95 -2.89
CA ASP A 108 0.93 -17.27 -3.68
C ASP A 108 1.07 -16.75 -5.11
N GLU A 109 0.97 -17.64 -6.08
CA GLU A 109 1.18 -17.33 -7.51
C GLU A 109 0.19 -16.26 -8.03
N THR A 110 -1.04 -16.24 -7.53
CA THR A 110 -2.06 -15.30 -7.98
C THR A 110 -1.79 -13.89 -7.42
N ILE A 111 -1.51 -13.78 -6.12
CA ILE A 111 -1.25 -12.48 -5.49
C ILE A 111 0.06 -11.88 -6.00
N LEU A 112 1.12 -12.68 -6.05
CA LEU A 112 2.42 -12.26 -6.58
C LEU A 112 2.31 -11.87 -8.07
N GLY A 113 1.65 -12.72 -8.88
CA GLY A 113 1.42 -12.43 -10.29
C GLY A 113 0.65 -11.14 -10.53
N TYR A 114 -0.42 -10.90 -9.73
CA TYR A 114 -1.19 -9.67 -9.77
C TYR A 114 -0.34 -8.44 -9.41
N MET A 115 0.42 -8.49 -8.31
CA MET A 115 1.32 -7.40 -7.89
C MET A 115 2.36 -7.11 -8.98
N ASN A 116 3.00 -8.13 -9.52
CA ASN A 116 4.03 -7.97 -10.55
C ASN A 116 3.45 -7.41 -11.85
N LYS A 117 2.27 -7.89 -12.28
CA LYS A 117 1.57 -7.32 -13.43
C LYS A 117 1.24 -5.83 -13.23
N MET A 118 0.67 -5.47 -12.08
CA MET A 118 0.38 -4.09 -11.74
C MET A 118 1.65 -3.22 -11.80
N LEU A 119 2.75 -3.68 -11.17
CA LEU A 119 3.99 -2.91 -11.13
C LEU A 119 4.65 -2.81 -12.50
N LEU A 120 4.86 -3.95 -13.18
CA LEU A 120 5.70 -4.01 -14.39
C LEU A 120 4.97 -3.60 -15.66
N GLN A 121 3.62 -3.69 -15.69
CA GLN A 121 2.84 -3.33 -16.88
C GLN A 121 2.04 -2.04 -16.76
N GLU A 122 1.71 -1.61 -15.52
CA GLU A 122 0.85 -0.43 -15.33
C GLU A 122 1.56 0.73 -14.64
N VAL A 123 2.48 0.47 -13.69
CA VAL A 123 3.15 1.52 -12.91
C VAL A 123 4.51 1.89 -13.49
N VAL A 124 5.44 0.94 -13.61
CA VAL A 124 6.81 1.23 -14.06
C VAL A 124 6.84 1.90 -15.44
N PRO A 125 6.09 1.42 -16.48
CA PRO A 125 6.19 1.98 -17.82
C PRO A 125 5.74 3.45 -17.96
N ILE A 126 4.98 3.95 -16.99
CA ILE A 126 4.49 5.34 -17.02
C ILE A 126 5.38 6.32 -16.24
N LEU A 127 6.29 5.82 -15.39
CA LEU A 127 7.15 6.68 -14.61
C LEU A 127 8.17 7.39 -15.51
N PRO A 128 8.35 8.73 -15.36
CA PRO A 128 9.36 9.50 -16.07
C PRO A 128 10.74 9.35 -15.38
N LEU A 129 11.19 8.11 -15.18
CA LEU A 129 12.41 7.71 -14.52
C LEU A 129 13.12 6.65 -15.38
N ASP A 130 14.38 6.37 -15.07
CA ASP A 130 15.11 5.28 -15.72
C ASP A 130 14.35 3.95 -15.51
N GLN A 131 14.01 3.29 -16.63
CA GLN A 131 13.13 2.12 -16.62
C GLN A 131 13.83 0.89 -16.05
N ASP A 132 15.14 0.75 -16.27
CA ASP A 132 15.91 -0.38 -15.75
C ASP A 132 16.13 -0.25 -14.25
N ASP A 133 16.38 0.99 -13.76
CA ASP A 133 16.41 1.28 -12.33
C ASP A 133 15.06 1.00 -11.65
N CYS A 134 13.94 1.42 -12.27
CA CYS A 134 12.60 1.13 -11.76
C CYS A 134 12.30 -0.37 -11.70
N LYS A 135 12.69 -1.15 -12.70
CA LYS A 135 12.52 -2.62 -12.72
C LYS A 135 13.37 -3.30 -11.65
N LYS A 136 14.63 -2.89 -11.50
CA LYS A 136 15.51 -3.39 -10.43
C LYS A 136 14.94 -3.07 -9.05
N PHE A 137 14.42 -1.86 -8.87
CA PHE A 137 13.77 -1.48 -7.62
C PHE A 137 12.49 -2.29 -7.36
N ALA A 138 11.66 -2.58 -8.37
CA ALA A 138 10.49 -3.44 -8.23
C ALA A 138 10.86 -4.87 -7.81
N ALA A 139 11.91 -5.46 -8.40
CA ALA A 139 12.44 -6.76 -8.00
C ALA A 139 12.96 -6.75 -6.55
N ALA A 140 13.70 -5.70 -6.17
CA ALA A 140 14.16 -5.54 -4.78
C ALA A 140 13.00 -5.37 -3.80
N VAL A 141 11.89 -4.75 -4.20
CA VAL A 141 10.66 -4.65 -3.38
C VAL A 141 10.04 -6.03 -3.15
N GLU A 142 9.99 -6.89 -4.16
CA GLU A 142 9.52 -8.27 -4.02
C GLU A 142 10.35 -9.05 -3.00
N ASP A 143 11.70 -8.97 -3.08
CA ASP A 143 12.60 -9.60 -2.12
C ASP A 143 12.38 -9.08 -0.70
N ARG A 144 12.18 -7.77 -0.53
CA ARG A 144 11.90 -7.13 0.76
C ARG A 144 10.56 -7.57 1.35
N PHE A 145 9.54 -7.76 0.52
CA PHE A 145 8.23 -8.28 0.93
C PHE A 145 8.29 -9.74 1.33
N ASN A 146 9.19 -10.50 0.73
CA ASN A 146 9.44 -11.90 1.06
C ASN A 146 10.42 -12.11 2.24
N ASN A 147 10.73 -11.06 2.99
CA ASN A 147 11.68 -11.13 4.11
C ASN A 147 11.21 -12.13 5.20
N PRO A 148 11.96 -13.22 5.47
CA PRO A 148 11.55 -14.25 6.42
C PRO A 148 11.58 -13.80 7.88
N PHE A 149 12.25 -12.70 8.18
CA PHE A 149 12.41 -12.18 9.55
C PHE A 149 11.37 -11.11 9.90
N VAL A 150 10.50 -10.74 8.97
CA VAL A 150 9.52 -9.65 9.15
C VAL A 150 8.12 -10.18 8.87
N ASN A 151 7.31 -10.31 9.90
CA ASN A 151 5.88 -10.62 9.76
C ASN A 151 5.09 -9.30 9.61
N HIS A 152 5.08 -8.74 8.40
CA HIS A 152 4.36 -7.51 8.11
C HIS A 152 2.87 -7.78 7.91
N GLU A 153 2.07 -7.45 8.93
CA GLU A 153 0.62 -7.69 8.91
C GLU A 153 -0.08 -6.80 7.86
N LEU A 154 -0.95 -7.40 7.04
CA LEU A 154 -1.76 -6.67 6.06
C LEU A 154 -2.64 -5.61 6.72
N MET A 155 -3.17 -5.90 7.90
CA MET A 155 -3.99 -4.96 8.67
C MET A 155 -3.20 -3.73 9.15
N SER A 156 -1.93 -3.85 9.48
CA SER A 156 -1.09 -2.69 9.82
C SER A 156 -0.85 -1.77 8.60
N ILE A 157 -0.83 -2.37 7.40
CA ILE A 157 -0.72 -1.63 6.13
C ILE A 157 -2.07 -0.98 5.76
N SER A 158 -3.19 -1.56 6.14
CA SER A 158 -4.54 -1.07 5.79
C SER A 158 -4.92 0.27 6.44
N LEU A 159 -4.20 0.70 7.46
CA LEU A 159 -4.43 1.98 8.14
C LEU A 159 -4.46 3.15 7.15
N ASN A 160 -5.50 3.98 7.18
CA ASN A 160 -5.68 5.16 6.32
C ASN A 160 -5.57 4.83 4.81
N SER A 161 -6.21 3.75 4.36
CA SER A 161 -6.08 3.29 2.97
C SER A 161 -6.72 4.24 1.96
N THR A 162 -7.71 5.05 2.35
CA THR A 162 -8.30 6.08 1.49
C THR A 162 -7.27 7.09 1.04
N SER A 163 -6.61 7.75 1.99
CA SER A 163 -5.56 8.73 1.70
C SER A 163 -4.34 8.10 1.02
N LYS A 164 -4.01 6.85 1.35
CA LYS A 164 -2.92 6.11 0.71
C LYS A 164 -3.23 5.80 -0.74
N TRP A 165 -4.43 5.33 -1.07
CA TRP A 165 -4.80 5.05 -2.46
C TRP A 165 -4.77 6.33 -3.30
N ARG A 166 -5.34 7.42 -2.77
CA ARG A 166 -5.29 8.74 -3.39
C ARG A 166 -3.86 9.23 -3.65
N ALA A 167 -2.96 9.07 -2.69
CA ALA A 167 -1.61 9.62 -2.81
C ALA A 167 -0.63 8.72 -3.60
N ARG A 168 -0.87 7.40 -3.66
CA ARG A 168 0.09 6.42 -4.17
C ARG A 168 -0.34 5.82 -5.50
N ASN A 169 -1.60 5.39 -5.62
CA ASN A 169 -2.11 4.64 -6.77
C ASN A 169 -2.89 5.50 -7.76
N MET A 170 -3.68 6.46 -7.27
CA MET A 170 -4.45 7.35 -8.16
C MET A 170 -3.57 8.12 -9.16
N PRO A 171 -2.40 8.68 -8.79
CA PRO A 171 -1.54 9.30 -9.79
C PRO A 171 -1.06 8.31 -10.86
N SER A 172 -0.74 7.05 -10.50
CA SER A 172 -0.37 6.03 -11.48
C SER A 172 -1.54 5.66 -12.38
N PHE A 173 -2.73 5.54 -11.80
CA PHE A 173 -3.96 5.24 -12.52
C PHE A 173 -4.26 6.32 -13.58
N LEU A 174 -4.23 7.59 -13.20
CA LEU A 174 -4.53 8.71 -14.12
C LEU A 174 -3.45 8.87 -15.21
N GLU A 175 -2.16 8.84 -14.84
CA GLU A 175 -1.05 8.91 -15.79
C GLU A 175 -1.05 7.73 -16.77
N TYR A 176 -1.48 6.52 -16.33
CA TYR A 176 -1.62 5.38 -17.23
C TYR A 176 -2.70 5.62 -18.29
N ILE A 177 -3.86 6.17 -17.88
CA ILE A 177 -4.96 6.48 -18.80
C ILE A 177 -4.54 7.56 -19.79
N GLU A 178 -3.91 8.62 -19.31
CA GLU A 178 -3.40 9.69 -20.16
C GLU A 178 -2.44 9.15 -21.23
N LYS A 179 -1.54 8.27 -20.85
CA LYS A 179 -0.53 7.70 -21.76
C LYS A 179 -1.07 6.64 -22.72
N ASN A 180 -2.03 5.83 -22.28
CA ASN A 180 -2.44 4.63 -23.00
C ASN A 180 -3.88 4.69 -23.55
N GLY A 181 -4.69 5.69 -23.18
CA GLY A 181 -6.09 5.84 -23.63
C GLY A 181 -7.03 4.74 -23.14
N LYS A 182 -6.66 3.97 -22.12
CA LYS A 182 -7.45 2.87 -21.54
C LYS A 182 -7.22 2.72 -20.05
N LEU A 183 -8.16 2.08 -19.37
CA LEU A 183 -8.04 1.79 -17.94
C LEU A 183 -6.94 0.74 -17.66
N PRO A 184 -6.10 0.92 -16.62
CA PRO A 184 -5.20 -0.12 -16.12
C PRO A 184 -6.01 -1.19 -15.38
N THR A 185 -5.83 -2.45 -15.77
CA THR A 185 -6.64 -3.56 -15.26
C THR A 185 -6.45 -3.79 -13.76
N CYS A 186 -5.20 -3.88 -13.33
CA CYS A 186 -4.88 -4.17 -11.93
C CYS A 186 -5.16 -2.97 -11.01
N LEU A 187 -4.82 -1.75 -11.41
CA LEU A 187 -5.12 -0.56 -10.61
C LEU A 187 -6.64 -0.32 -10.49
N THR A 188 -7.43 -0.62 -11.53
CA THR A 188 -8.90 -0.60 -11.46
C THR A 188 -9.43 -1.64 -10.49
N MET A 189 -8.91 -2.87 -10.53
CA MET A 189 -9.26 -3.93 -9.58
C MET A 189 -8.84 -3.57 -8.16
N SER A 190 -7.68 -2.94 -7.97
CA SER A 190 -7.21 -2.43 -6.68
C SER A 190 -8.21 -1.45 -6.05
N PHE A 191 -8.82 -0.56 -6.85
CA PHE A 191 -9.84 0.37 -6.37
C PHE A 191 -11.12 -0.36 -5.94
N ALA A 192 -11.57 -1.33 -6.73
CA ALA A 192 -12.72 -2.17 -6.36
C ALA A 192 -12.44 -2.99 -5.08
N ALA A 193 -11.21 -3.52 -4.92
CA ALA A 193 -10.80 -4.23 -3.71
C ALA A 193 -10.74 -3.31 -2.47
N TYR A 194 -10.36 -2.04 -2.65
CA TYR A 194 -10.46 -1.02 -1.61
C TYR A 194 -11.91 -0.83 -1.17
N ILE A 195 -12.86 -0.62 -2.10
CA ILE A 195 -14.29 -0.48 -1.78
C ILE A 195 -14.81 -1.75 -1.10
N ALA A 196 -14.45 -2.93 -1.62
CA ALA A 196 -14.84 -4.20 -1.04
C ALA A 196 -14.38 -4.33 0.41
N PHE A 197 -13.14 -3.95 0.73
CA PHE A 197 -12.58 -4.03 2.08
C PHE A 197 -13.34 -3.14 3.07
N TYR A 198 -13.69 -1.90 2.68
CA TYR A 198 -14.40 -0.95 3.53
C TYR A 198 -15.89 -1.24 3.67
N SER A 199 -16.49 -1.97 2.74
CA SER A 199 -17.92 -2.26 2.73
C SER A 199 -18.26 -3.74 2.95
N ASN A 200 -17.28 -4.55 3.41
CA ASN A 200 -17.47 -5.99 3.56
C ASN A 200 -18.18 -6.35 4.87
N ASN A 201 -19.48 -6.62 4.79
CA ASN A 201 -20.27 -7.08 5.93
C ASN A 201 -20.03 -6.24 7.19
N ILE A 202 -20.36 -4.94 7.09
CA ILE A 202 -20.22 -3.97 8.18
C ILE A 202 -21.12 -4.37 9.34
N GLN A 203 -20.55 -4.50 10.54
CA GLN A 203 -21.25 -4.85 11.78
C GLN A 203 -21.62 -3.59 12.55
N GLU A 204 -20.66 -2.74 12.86
CA GLU A 204 -20.86 -1.51 13.62
C GLU A 204 -19.77 -0.47 13.35
N LEU A 205 -20.07 0.77 13.66
CA LEU A 205 -19.10 1.86 13.76
C LEU A 205 -18.99 2.26 15.23
N ASN A 206 -17.78 2.13 15.80
CA ASN A 206 -17.50 2.48 17.18
C ASN A 206 -16.28 3.43 17.31
N ASP A 207 -15.81 3.68 18.53
CA ASP A 207 -14.66 4.58 18.78
C ASP A 207 -13.33 4.03 18.26
N LYS A 208 -13.23 2.70 18.06
CA LYS A 208 -12.01 2.06 17.54
C LYS A 208 -11.95 2.06 16.02
N GLY A 209 -13.10 2.20 15.34
CA GLY A 209 -13.19 2.18 13.88
C GLY A 209 -14.45 1.53 13.35
N LEU A 210 -14.42 1.15 12.08
CA LEU A 210 -15.49 0.44 11.39
C LEU A 210 -15.25 -1.06 11.48
N VAL A 211 -16.12 -1.77 12.19
CA VAL A 211 -16.04 -3.23 12.37
C VAL A 211 -16.69 -3.92 11.19
N CYS A 212 -15.92 -4.73 10.51
CA CYS A 212 -16.33 -5.54 9.36
C CYS A 212 -16.05 -7.02 9.62
N LYS A 213 -16.58 -7.91 8.77
CA LYS A 213 -16.41 -9.34 8.94
C LYS A 213 -15.96 -10.04 7.66
N ARG A 214 -14.89 -10.82 7.75
CA ARG A 214 -14.40 -11.65 6.63
C ARG A 214 -15.36 -12.82 6.33
N ALA A 215 -15.26 -13.36 5.13
CA ALA A 215 -16.07 -14.52 4.72
C ALA A 215 -15.93 -15.73 5.66
N LYS A 216 -14.74 -15.94 6.25
CA LYS A 216 -14.50 -16.99 7.26
C LYS A 216 -15.02 -16.67 8.66
N GLY A 217 -15.72 -15.55 8.83
CA GLY A 217 -16.35 -15.16 10.09
C GLY A 217 -15.49 -14.35 11.05
N ASN A 218 -14.21 -14.10 10.73
CA ASN A 218 -13.33 -13.28 11.56
C ASN A 218 -13.68 -11.80 11.40
N GLU A 219 -13.85 -11.11 12.52
CA GLU A 219 -14.03 -9.67 12.54
C GLU A 219 -12.68 -8.95 12.36
N TYR A 220 -12.73 -7.78 11.73
CA TYR A 220 -11.61 -6.86 11.64
C TYR A 220 -12.09 -5.42 11.78
N THR A 221 -11.24 -4.56 12.30
CA THR A 221 -11.57 -3.15 12.52
C THR A 221 -10.76 -2.29 11.58
N ILE A 222 -11.42 -1.51 10.75
CA ILE A 222 -10.81 -0.54 9.84
C ILE A 222 -10.58 0.75 10.61
N SER A 223 -9.34 1.25 10.55
CA SER A 223 -8.95 2.56 11.07
C SER A 223 -8.62 3.48 9.90
N ASP A 224 -9.39 4.57 9.79
CA ASP A 224 -9.19 5.63 8.79
C ASP A 224 -9.76 6.93 9.35
N ASP A 225 -9.69 8.03 8.59
CA ASP A 225 -10.34 9.28 8.95
C ASP A 225 -11.82 9.06 9.28
N ARG A 226 -12.30 9.68 10.35
CA ARG A 226 -13.66 9.44 10.88
C ARG A 226 -14.74 9.63 9.82
N TYR A 227 -14.63 10.65 8.98
CA TYR A 227 -15.60 10.93 7.91
C TYR A 227 -15.69 9.80 6.87
N VAL A 228 -14.59 9.09 6.61
CA VAL A 228 -14.56 7.93 5.71
C VAL A 228 -15.34 6.77 6.33
N LEU A 229 -15.09 6.50 7.61
CA LEU A 229 -15.76 5.41 8.32
C LEU A 229 -17.28 5.66 8.45
N GLU A 230 -17.66 6.90 8.75
CA GLU A 230 -19.06 7.33 8.79
C GLU A 230 -19.75 7.21 7.42
N PHE A 231 -19.02 7.58 6.35
CA PHE A 231 -19.51 7.43 4.98
C PHE A 231 -19.84 5.96 4.68
N TYR A 232 -18.89 5.03 4.88
CA TYR A 232 -19.13 3.61 4.60
C TYR A 232 -20.23 3.01 5.50
N ASN A 233 -20.31 3.43 6.76
CA ASN A 233 -21.38 2.99 7.64
C ASN A 233 -22.75 3.49 7.19
N ALA A 234 -22.86 4.70 6.64
CA ALA A 234 -24.09 5.26 6.10
C ALA A 234 -24.55 4.54 4.81
N HIS A 235 -23.59 4.04 4.01
CA HIS A 235 -23.83 3.34 2.73
C HIS A 235 -23.76 1.80 2.84
N LYS A 236 -23.87 1.25 4.06
CA LYS A 236 -23.70 -0.21 4.29
C LYS A 236 -24.75 -1.09 3.64
N ASP A 237 -25.95 -0.55 3.43
CA ASP A 237 -27.11 -1.25 2.88
C ASP A 237 -27.36 -0.93 1.39
N ASP A 238 -26.49 -0.11 0.79
CA ASP A 238 -26.59 0.26 -0.62
C ASP A 238 -26.24 -0.92 -1.54
N ASP A 239 -26.88 -0.95 -2.70
CA ASP A 239 -26.46 -1.86 -3.77
C ASP A 239 -25.09 -1.44 -4.35
N ILE A 240 -24.47 -2.35 -5.09
CA ILE A 240 -23.11 -2.13 -5.62
C ILE A 240 -23.03 -0.87 -6.50
N PRO A 241 -23.91 -0.65 -7.50
CA PRO A 241 -23.85 0.56 -8.32
C PRO A 241 -23.99 1.85 -7.50
N THR A 242 -24.94 1.89 -6.56
CA THR A 242 -25.18 3.06 -5.70
C THR A 242 -23.96 3.34 -4.82
N LEU A 243 -23.40 2.33 -4.17
CA LEU A 243 -22.19 2.48 -3.35
C LEU A 243 -20.99 2.96 -4.17
N VAL A 244 -20.75 2.35 -5.34
CA VAL A 244 -19.62 2.74 -6.21
C VAL A 244 -19.77 4.19 -6.66
N HIS A 245 -20.96 4.59 -7.10
CA HIS A 245 -21.24 5.97 -7.49
C HIS A 245 -20.97 6.95 -6.34
N ALA A 246 -21.51 6.65 -5.14
CA ALA A 246 -21.31 7.49 -3.96
C ALA A 246 -19.83 7.62 -3.56
N VAL A 247 -19.07 6.52 -3.62
CA VAL A 247 -17.63 6.53 -3.36
C VAL A 247 -16.90 7.39 -4.39
N MET A 248 -17.18 7.21 -5.68
CA MET A 248 -16.44 7.86 -6.77
C MET A 248 -16.73 9.36 -6.90
N THR A 249 -17.94 9.81 -6.54
CA THR A 249 -18.31 11.22 -6.50
C THR A 249 -17.82 11.96 -5.26
N ASN A 250 -17.27 11.25 -4.26
CA ASN A 250 -16.81 11.85 -3.01
C ASN A 250 -15.50 12.62 -3.19
N GLU A 251 -15.58 13.90 -3.55
CA GLU A 251 -14.41 14.76 -3.76
C GLU A 251 -13.59 15.00 -2.48
N GLN A 252 -14.17 14.85 -1.29
CA GLN A 252 -13.41 14.93 -0.03
C GLN A 252 -12.40 13.79 0.06
N MET A 253 -12.76 12.58 -0.34
CA MET A 253 -11.86 11.42 -0.39
C MET A 253 -10.82 11.56 -1.50
N TRP A 254 -11.24 11.91 -2.71
CA TRP A 254 -10.40 11.78 -3.92
C TRP A 254 -9.83 13.11 -4.44
N GLY A 255 -10.35 14.26 -4.01
CA GLY A 255 -9.99 15.59 -4.51
C GLY A 255 -10.57 15.91 -5.89
N GLN A 256 -11.33 14.98 -6.45
CA GLN A 256 -12.02 15.12 -7.73
C GLN A 256 -13.14 14.08 -7.85
N ASP A 257 -14.05 14.30 -8.76
CA ASP A 257 -15.09 13.35 -9.14
C ASP A 257 -14.52 12.30 -10.10
N LEU A 258 -14.39 11.04 -9.62
CA LEU A 258 -13.80 9.95 -10.39
C LEU A 258 -14.77 9.35 -11.42
N THR A 259 -16.08 9.65 -11.38
CA THR A 259 -17.04 9.23 -12.41
C THR A 259 -16.77 9.89 -13.75
N LYS A 260 -16.05 11.01 -13.77
CA LYS A 260 -15.60 11.68 -14.99
C LYS A 260 -14.52 10.93 -15.77
N VAL A 261 -13.93 9.90 -15.18
CA VAL A 261 -12.97 9.02 -15.88
C VAL A 261 -13.76 7.98 -16.67
N ALA A 262 -13.68 8.06 -18.00
CA ALA A 262 -14.47 7.23 -18.90
C ALA A 262 -14.33 5.71 -18.61
N GLY A 263 -15.46 5.03 -18.41
CA GLY A 263 -15.55 3.60 -18.17
C GLY A 263 -15.09 3.14 -16.78
N PHE A 264 -14.61 4.05 -15.90
CA PHE A 264 -14.06 3.64 -14.62
C PHE A 264 -15.15 3.19 -13.63
N GLU A 265 -16.30 3.86 -13.63
CA GLU A 265 -17.43 3.48 -12.78
C GLU A 265 -17.96 2.09 -13.14
N GLU A 266 -18.23 1.84 -14.41
CA GLU A 266 -18.71 0.55 -14.90
C GLU A 266 -17.70 -0.58 -14.63
N ALA A 267 -16.41 -0.31 -14.85
CA ALA A 267 -15.35 -1.28 -14.55
C ALA A 267 -15.24 -1.56 -13.04
N THR A 268 -15.42 -0.55 -12.21
CA THR A 268 -15.40 -0.69 -10.74
C THR A 268 -16.61 -1.49 -10.24
N VAL A 269 -17.82 -1.22 -10.75
CA VAL A 269 -19.03 -1.99 -10.46
C VAL A 269 -18.82 -3.45 -10.83
N LYS A 270 -18.34 -3.73 -12.05
CA LYS A 270 -18.06 -5.11 -12.51
C LYS A 270 -17.05 -5.81 -11.59
N ASN A 271 -15.96 -5.16 -11.25
CA ASN A 271 -14.91 -5.73 -10.41
C ASN A 271 -15.38 -5.96 -8.97
N LEU A 272 -16.13 -5.03 -8.40
CA LEU A 272 -16.69 -5.18 -7.06
C LEU A 272 -17.74 -6.32 -7.02
N THR A 273 -18.57 -6.45 -8.04
CA THR A 273 -19.50 -7.58 -8.20
C THR A 273 -18.73 -8.90 -8.22
N LEU A 274 -17.66 -8.99 -9.01
CA LEU A 274 -16.83 -10.19 -9.09
C LEU A 274 -16.21 -10.54 -7.71
N ILE A 275 -15.72 -9.55 -6.97
CA ILE A 275 -15.19 -9.77 -5.61
C ILE A 275 -16.27 -10.28 -4.67
N ARG A 276 -17.48 -9.74 -4.74
CA ARG A 276 -18.61 -10.13 -3.88
C ARG A 276 -19.10 -11.54 -4.17
N GLU A 277 -19.20 -11.92 -5.45
CA GLU A 277 -19.76 -13.20 -5.88
C GLU A 277 -18.76 -14.35 -5.83
N GLN A 278 -17.50 -14.09 -6.21
CA GLN A 278 -16.48 -15.14 -6.40
C GLN A 278 -15.27 -15.02 -5.47
N GLY A 279 -15.21 -13.94 -4.70
CA GLY A 279 -14.10 -13.66 -3.79
C GLY A 279 -12.92 -12.91 -4.43
N ALA A 280 -12.12 -12.29 -3.59
CA ALA A 280 -10.99 -11.45 -4.01
C ALA A 280 -9.89 -12.23 -4.74
N MET A 281 -9.69 -13.52 -4.41
CA MET A 281 -8.73 -14.38 -5.11
C MET A 281 -9.11 -14.59 -6.57
N ALA A 282 -10.37 -14.91 -6.85
CA ALA A 282 -10.87 -15.08 -8.22
C ALA A 282 -10.79 -13.76 -9.00
N ALA A 283 -11.08 -12.64 -8.34
CA ALA A 283 -10.97 -11.31 -8.93
C ALA A 283 -9.53 -10.97 -9.33
N TYR A 284 -8.56 -11.22 -8.47
CA TYR A 284 -7.14 -11.01 -8.78
C TYR A 284 -6.66 -11.94 -9.92
N LYS A 285 -7.09 -13.20 -9.90
CA LYS A 285 -6.79 -14.16 -10.97
C LYS A 285 -7.34 -13.70 -12.33
N SER A 286 -8.50 -13.06 -12.36
CA SER A 286 -9.09 -12.53 -13.60
C SER A 286 -8.28 -11.38 -14.23
N CYS A 287 -7.38 -10.78 -13.48
CA CYS A 287 -6.48 -9.74 -13.95
C CYS A 287 -5.24 -10.30 -14.67
N LEU A 288 -4.89 -11.58 -14.46
CA LEU A 288 -3.71 -12.22 -15.01
C LEU A 288 -3.91 -12.67 -16.45
#